data_5006c519e4563c3594d00b80fd00a194
#
_entry.id   5006c519e4563c3594d00b80fd00a194
#
_cell.length_a   1.000
_cell.length_b   1.000
_cell.length_c   1.000
_cell.angle_alpha   90.00
_cell.angle_beta   90.00
_cell.angle_gamma   90.00
#
_symmetry.space_group_name_H-M   'P 1'
#
loop_
_entity.id
_entity.type
_entity.pdbx_description
1 polymer ?
#
loop_
_entity_poly.entity_id
_entity_poly.type
_entity_poly.pdbx_seq_one_letter_code
_entity_poly.pdbx_strand_id
1 'polypeptide(L)'
;AGVSVGITPDVGSLLAEVESYLYAGYRRIKLKIEPGWDLTPVEAVRDTFGAIPLQVDANAAYDRGDLDHLRRLDDFDLLLVEQPFAEHDLLTHAAAAALWTTPVCLDESIASVHDLQTALALSACDVVNIKPARVGGYLEAVRIHDVARRHALPVWCGGMLETGIGRAANLALAALPGFTLVGDVSASGRYYQQDLTPEFVLVDGHLAVPDGPGSGVEVDEAALADATERVIELVGADL
;
A
#
# COMPACT_ATOMS: atom_id res chain seq x y z
N ALA A 1 5.17 -10.16 2.83
CA ALA A 1 5.19 -8.88 2.12
C ALA A 1 4.53 -9.00 0.75
N GLY A 2 3.86 -7.93 0.35
CA GLY A 2 3.32 -7.72 -0.99
C GLY A 2 4.17 -6.73 -1.79
N VAL A 3 3.86 -6.61 -3.07
CA VAL A 3 4.55 -5.71 -3.98
C VAL A 3 3.56 -5.07 -4.94
N SER A 4 3.86 -3.83 -5.35
CA SER A 4 3.08 -3.08 -6.33
C SER A 4 3.81 -3.03 -7.67
N VAL A 5 3.12 -3.35 -8.75
CA VAL A 5 3.58 -3.24 -10.14
C VAL A 5 2.96 -2.00 -10.76
N GLY A 6 3.77 -1.15 -11.36
CA GLY A 6 3.34 0.07 -12.03
C GLY A 6 2.61 -0.18 -13.34
N ILE A 7 2.16 0.91 -13.99
CA ILE A 7 1.73 0.85 -15.39
C ILE A 7 2.94 0.51 -16.26
N THR A 8 2.84 -0.53 -17.04
CA THR A 8 3.91 -0.98 -17.94
C THR A 8 3.61 -0.62 -19.41
N PRO A 9 4.62 -0.59 -20.29
CA PRO A 9 4.41 -0.26 -21.71
C PRO A 9 3.47 -1.24 -22.44
N ASP A 10 3.44 -2.50 -22.00
CA ASP A 10 2.63 -3.56 -22.58
C ASP A 10 2.39 -4.70 -21.58
N VAL A 11 1.46 -5.59 -21.91
CA VAL A 11 1.10 -6.75 -21.09
C VAL A 11 2.27 -7.73 -20.93
N GLY A 12 3.12 -7.89 -21.95
CA GLY A 12 4.28 -8.80 -21.86
C GLY A 12 5.27 -8.34 -20.79
N SER A 13 5.55 -7.03 -20.74
CA SER A 13 6.37 -6.40 -19.70
C SER A 13 5.76 -6.57 -18.31
N LEU A 14 4.43 -6.40 -18.18
CA LEU A 14 3.69 -6.63 -16.94
C LEU A 14 3.87 -8.06 -16.45
N LEU A 15 3.63 -9.05 -17.31
CA LEU A 15 3.73 -10.46 -16.94
C LEU A 15 5.14 -10.84 -16.49
N ALA A 16 6.17 -10.34 -17.19
CA ALA A 16 7.57 -10.58 -16.82
C ALA A 16 7.91 -9.96 -15.44
N GLU A 17 7.39 -8.76 -15.14
CA GLU A 17 7.60 -8.13 -13.84
C GLU A 17 6.87 -8.89 -12.71
N VAL A 18 5.62 -9.29 -12.93
CA VAL A 18 4.85 -10.11 -11.98
C VAL A 18 5.57 -11.44 -11.71
N GLU A 19 6.03 -12.14 -12.75
CA GLU A 19 6.78 -13.39 -12.63
C GLU A 19 8.03 -13.21 -11.76
N SER A 20 8.79 -12.14 -12.00
CA SER A 20 9.99 -11.83 -11.22
C SER A 20 9.71 -11.64 -9.73
N TYR A 21 8.61 -10.96 -9.37
CA TYR A 21 8.22 -10.78 -7.97
C TYR A 21 7.68 -12.06 -7.33
N LEU A 22 6.93 -12.86 -8.06
CA LEU A 22 6.50 -14.18 -7.58
C LEU A 22 7.70 -15.09 -7.34
N TYR A 23 8.70 -15.08 -8.25
CA TYR A 23 9.95 -15.81 -8.09
C TYR A 23 10.76 -15.31 -6.89
N ALA A 24 10.79 -14.00 -6.64
CA ALA A 24 11.41 -13.41 -5.46
C ALA A 24 10.68 -13.77 -4.14
N GLY A 25 9.47 -14.35 -4.21
CA GLY A 25 8.73 -14.86 -3.07
C GLY A 25 7.69 -13.88 -2.49
N TYR A 26 7.37 -12.79 -3.16
CA TYR A 26 6.29 -11.89 -2.70
C TYR A 26 4.94 -12.62 -2.65
N ARG A 27 4.19 -12.38 -1.57
CA ARG A 27 2.96 -13.13 -1.26
C ARG A 27 1.69 -12.53 -1.85
N ARG A 28 1.73 -11.31 -2.32
CA ARG A 28 0.60 -10.60 -2.91
C ARG A 28 1.12 -9.64 -3.98
N ILE A 29 0.46 -9.62 -5.13
CA ILE A 29 0.71 -8.68 -6.23
C ILE A 29 -0.37 -7.61 -6.22
N LYS A 30 0.02 -6.35 -6.37
CA LYS A 30 -0.85 -5.20 -6.62
C LYS A 30 -0.53 -4.61 -7.98
N LEU A 31 -1.53 -4.48 -8.85
CA LEU A 31 -1.37 -3.85 -10.16
C LEU A 31 -1.89 -2.41 -10.09
N LYS A 32 -1.13 -1.47 -10.62
CA LYS A 32 -1.66 -0.14 -10.91
C LYS A 32 -2.57 -0.21 -12.11
N ILE A 33 -3.75 0.44 -12.00
CA ILE A 33 -4.73 0.53 -13.07
C ILE A 33 -5.13 1.98 -13.34
N GLU A 34 -5.50 2.26 -14.57
CA GLU A 34 -6.03 3.55 -15.01
C GLU A 34 -6.98 3.32 -16.21
N PRO A 35 -7.81 4.31 -16.60
CA PRO A 35 -8.68 4.18 -17.76
C PRO A 35 -7.92 3.72 -19.03
N GLY A 36 -8.35 2.56 -19.58
CA GLY A 36 -7.70 1.91 -20.72
C GLY A 36 -6.58 0.93 -20.36
N TRP A 37 -6.15 0.87 -19.10
CA TRP A 37 -5.20 -0.10 -18.57
C TRP A 37 -5.74 -0.69 -17.26
N ASP A 38 -6.80 -1.48 -17.36
CA ASP A 38 -7.52 -2.03 -16.19
C ASP A 38 -7.89 -3.52 -16.39
N LEU A 39 -8.96 -3.83 -17.08
CA LEU A 39 -9.44 -5.20 -17.23
C LEU A 39 -8.45 -6.10 -17.98
N THR A 40 -7.90 -5.64 -19.09
CA THR A 40 -6.98 -6.43 -19.92
C THR A 40 -5.70 -6.86 -19.18
N PRO A 41 -4.96 -5.99 -18.47
CA PRO A 41 -3.81 -6.43 -17.69
C PRO A 41 -4.19 -7.35 -16.52
N VAL A 42 -5.34 -7.14 -15.88
CA VAL A 42 -5.81 -8.02 -14.80
C VAL A 42 -6.16 -9.40 -15.34
N GLU A 43 -6.91 -9.50 -16.45
CA GLU A 43 -7.22 -10.74 -17.13
C GLU A 43 -5.96 -11.51 -17.51
N ALA A 44 -4.99 -10.84 -18.14
CA ALA A 44 -3.74 -11.47 -18.55
C ALA A 44 -2.94 -12.05 -17.37
N VAL A 45 -2.91 -11.35 -16.23
CA VAL A 45 -2.25 -11.85 -15.01
C VAL A 45 -3.01 -13.07 -14.45
N ARG A 46 -4.35 -13.04 -14.43
CA ARG A 46 -5.16 -14.18 -14.01
C ARG A 46 -5.00 -15.40 -14.90
N ASP A 47 -5.01 -15.21 -16.21
CA ASP A 47 -4.84 -16.28 -17.19
C ASP A 47 -3.45 -16.93 -17.08
N THR A 48 -2.42 -16.12 -16.81
CA THR A 48 -1.04 -16.61 -16.75
C THR A 48 -0.68 -17.27 -15.43
N PHE A 49 -1.08 -16.66 -14.31
CA PHE A 49 -0.61 -17.08 -12.96
C PHE A 49 -1.70 -17.72 -12.10
N GLY A 50 -2.94 -17.77 -12.58
CA GLY A 50 -4.07 -18.39 -11.87
C GLY A 50 -4.44 -17.66 -10.58
N ALA A 51 -4.78 -18.39 -9.54
CA ALA A 51 -5.35 -17.89 -8.28
C ALA A 51 -4.27 -17.33 -7.31
N ILE A 52 -3.36 -16.49 -7.81
CA ILE A 52 -2.44 -15.75 -6.92
C ILE A 52 -3.20 -14.66 -6.14
N PRO A 53 -2.77 -14.31 -4.91
CA PRO A 53 -3.30 -13.13 -4.20
C PRO A 53 -3.03 -11.86 -5.01
N LEU A 54 -4.10 -11.31 -5.61
CA LEU A 54 -4.06 -10.18 -6.55
C LEU A 54 -5.00 -9.08 -6.09
N GLN A 55 -4.56 -7.84 -6.15
CA GLN A 55 -5.37 -6.64 -5.95
C GLN A 55 -4.99 -5.57 -6.97
N VAL A 56 -5.85 -4.57 -7.14
CA VAL A 56 -5.59 -3.43 -8.02
C VAL A 56 -5.63 -2.12 -7.24
N ASP A 57 -4.93 -1.10 -7.77
CA ASP A 57 -4.86 0.23 -7.19
C ASP A 57 -4.98 1.26 -8.32
N ALA A 58 -6.02 2.06 -8.22
CA ALA A 58 -6.38 3.04 -9.24
C ALA A 58 -5.86 4.46 -8.95
N ASN A 59 -5.33 4.73 -7.74
CA ASN A 59 -4.86 6.05 -7.32
C ASN A 59 -5.81 7.19 -7.75
N ALA A 60 -7.10 7.00 -7.53
CA ALA A 60 -8.16 7.97 -7.83
C ALA A 60 -8.33 8.33 -9.32
N ALA A 61 -7.96 7.42 -10.25
CA ALA A 61 -7.95 7.70 -11.68
C ALA A 61 -9.34 7.68 -12.34
N TYR A 62 -10.39 7.24 -11.64
CA TYR A 62 -11.73 7.07 -12.19
C TYR A 62 -12.73 8.04 -11.59
N ASP A 63 -13.89 8.18 -12.23
CA ASP A 63 -15.00 8.97 -11.76
C ASP A 63 -16.28 8.14 -11.59
N ARG A 64 -17.36 8.78 -11.14
CA ARG A 64 -18.64 8.11 -10.90
C ARG A 64 -19.22 7.43 -12.16
N GLY A 65 -18.88 7.91 -13.34
CA GLY A 65 -19.31 7.33 -14.61
C GLY A 65 -18.74 5.95 -14.87
N ASP A 66 -17.63 5.61 -14.21
CA ASP A 66 -16.92 4.34 -14.40
C ASP A 66 -17.37 3.23 -13.45
N LEU A 67 -18.37 3.47 -12.56
CA LEU A 67 -18.85 2.48 -11.57
C LEU A 67 -19.20 1.12 -12.21
N ASP A 68 -19.97 1.12 -13.29
CA ASP A 68 -20.39 -0.11 -13.97
C ASP A 68 -19.24 -0.75 -14.76
N HIS A 69 -18.30 0.07 -15.27
CA HIS A 69 -17.10 -0.43 -15.94
C HIS A 69 -16.21 -1.18 -14.95
N LEU A 70 -15.88 -0.55 -13.82
CA LEU A 70 -15.00 -1.13 -12.79
C LEU A 70 -15.65 -2.34 -12.07
N ARG A 71 -16.99 -2.42 -12.01
CA ARG A 71 -17.69 -3.60 -11.49
C ARG A 71 -17.28 -4.89 -12.22
N ARG A 72 -16.83 -4.82 -13.47
CA ARG A 72 -16.32 -5.99 -14.20
C ARG A 72 -15.06 -6.59 -13.59
N LEU A 73 -14.40 -5.86 -12.70
CA LEU A 73 -13.30 -6.39 -11.89
C LEU A 73 -13.76 -7.49 -10.92
N ASP A 74 -15.05 -7.57 -10.60
CA ASP A 74 -15.64 -8.67 -9.79
C ASP A 74 -15.45 -10.05 -10.42
N ASP A 75 -15.24 -10.13 -11.74
CA ASP A 75 -15.03 -11.39 -12.46
C ASP A 75 -13.62 -12.00 -12.22
N PHE A 76 -12.69 -11.24 -11.60
CA PHE A 76 -11.28 -11.65 -11.48
C PHE A 76 -10.88 -12.13 -10.07
N ASP A 77 -11.79 -12.31 -9.12
CA ASP A 77 -11.50 -12.77 -7.75
C ASP A 77 -10.35 -11.97 -7.10
N LEU A 78 -10.45 -10.64 -7.15
CA LEU A 78 -9.48 -9.74 -6.55
C LEU A 78 -9.67 -9.65 -5.04
N LEU A 79 -8.57 -9.46 -4.31
CA LEU A 79 -8.61 -9.20 -2.87
C LEU A 79 -9.32 -7.89 -2.54
N LEU A 80 -9.09 -6.86 -3.37
CA LEU A 80 -9.71 -5.54 -3.24
C LEU A 80 -9.42 -4.66 -4.47
N VAL A 81 -10.20 -3.59 -4.62
CA VAL A 81 -9.93 -2.44 -5.48
C VAL A 81 -9.56 -1.25 -4.59
N GLU A 82 -8.32 -0.76 -4.69
CA GLU A 82 -7.78 0.34 -3.90
C GLU A 82 -8.04 1.67 -4.60
N GLN A 83 -8.60 2.64 -3.86
CA GLN A 83 -8.82 4.04 -4.22
C GLN A 83 -9.28 4.27 -5.67
N PRO A 84 -10.43 3.73 -6.05
CA PRO A 84 -10.91 3.88 -7.44
C PRO A 84 -11.24 5.33 -7.80
N PHE A 85 -11.76 6.14 -6.88
CA PHE A 85 -12.27 7.49 -7.14
C PHE A 85 -11.50 8.56 -6.37
N ALA A 86 -11.78 9.83 -6.67
CA ALA A 86 -11.17 10.98 -6.01
C ALA A 86 -11.24 10.88 -4.47
N GLU A 87 -10.20 11.32 -3.79
CA GLU A 87 -10.01 11.15 -2.33
C GLU A 87 -11.18 11.68 -1.48
N HIS A 88 -11.84 12.74 -1.93
CA HIS A 88 -12.97 13.37 -1.23
C HIS A 88 -14.34 12.86 -1.69
N ASP A 89 -14.42 11.98 -2.69
CA ASP A 89 -15.70 11.42 -3.20
C ASP A 89 -16.10 10.14 -2.46
N LEU A 90 -16.30 10.24 -1.15
CA LEU A 90 -16.74 9.11 -0.33
C LEU A 90 -18.13 8.58 -0.72
N LEU A 91 -18.97 9.40 -1.36
CA LEU A 91 -20.30 8.96 -1.81
C LEU A 91 -20.21 7.98 -2.98
N THR A 92 -19.29 8.19 -3.91
CA THR A 92 -19.08 7.27 -5.01
C THR A 92 -18.39 5.98 -4.51
N HIS A 93 -17.44 6.07 -3.56
CA HIS A 93 -16.88 4.89 -2.89
C HIS A 93 -17.95 4.08 -2.16
N ALA A 94 -18.88 4.74 -1.44
CA ALA A 94 -20.00 4.06 -0.78
C ALA A 94 -20.94 3.37 -1.79
N ALA A 95 -21.17 3.98 -2.95
CA ALA A 95 -21.94 3.35 -4.01
C ALA A 95 -21.22 2.11 -4.59
N ALA A 96 -19.90 2.18 -4.76
CA ALA A 96 -19.09 1.05 -5.19
C ALA A 96 -19.12 -0.09 -4.16
N ALA A 97 -18.87 0.18 -2.88
CA ALA A 97 -18.90 -0.81 -1.80
C ALA A 97 -20.28 -1.51 -1.67
N ALA A 98 -21.37 -0.79 -1.99
CA ALA A 98 -22.71 -1.38 -2.01
C ALA A 98 -23.02 -2.21 -3.27
N LEU A 99 -22.34 -1.93 -4.39
CA LEU A 99 -22.64 -2.50 -5.72
C LEU A 99 -21.74 -3.68 -6.09
N TRP A 100 -20.43 -3.58 -5.74
CA TRP A 100 -19.40 -4.56 -6.13
C TRP A 100 -19.33 -5.72 -5.13
N THR A 101 -18.87 -6.87 -5.59
CA THR A 101 -18.54 -8.02 -4.74
C THR A 101 -17.07 -7.96 -4.28
N THR A 102 -16.22 -7.32 -5.07
CA THR A 102 -14.82 -7.06 -4.71
C THR A 102 -14.74 -5.96 -3.66
N PRO A 103 -14.05 -6.18 -2.54
CA PRO A 103 -13.91 -5.17 -1.47
C PRO A 103 -13.31 -3.85 -1.96
N VAL A 104 -13.87 -2.74 -1.51
CA VAL A 104 -13.33 -1.40 -1.74
C VAL A 104 -12.36 -1.03 -0.64
N CYS A 105 -11.12 -0.66 -1.01
CA CYS A 105 -10.09 -0.20 -0.09
C CYS A 105 -9.84 1.30 -0.26
N LEU A 106 -9.82 2.06 0.84
CA LEU A 106 -9.45 3.46 0.83
C LEU A 106 -7.99 3.65 1.20
N ASP A 107 -7.29 4.49 0.43
CA ASP A 107 -5.91 4.94 0.61
C ASP A 107 -5.88 6.47 0.82
N GLU A 108 -5.89 7.25 -0.25
CA GLU A 108 -5.78 8.72 -0.22
C GLU A 108 -6.92 9.39 0.54
N SER A 109 -8.10 8.78 0.56
CA SER A 109 -9.26 9.29 1.31
C SER A 109 -9.09 9.28 2.82
N ILE A 110 -8.11 8.56 3.37
CA ILE A 110 -7.91 8.42 4.81
C ILE A 110 -6.62 9.12 5.24
N ALA A 111 -6.71 10.38 5.59
CA ALA A 111 -5.61 11.18 6.11
C ALA A 111 -5.65 11.35 7.66
N SER A 112 -6.77 11.00 8.30
CA SER A 112 -6.96 11.14 9.75
C SER A 112 -7.98 10.14 10.29
N VAL A 113 -8.08 10.05 11.63
CA VAL A 113 -9.15 9.32 12.32
C VAL A 113 -10.53 9.87 11.93
N HIS A 114 -10.64 11.19 11.72
CA HIS A 114 -11.92 11.81 11.35
C HIS A 114 -12.39 11.33 9.97
N ASP A 115 -11.47 11.21 9.01
CA ASP A 115 -11.80 10.71 7.67
C ASP A 115 -12.25 9.25 7.73
N LEU A 116 -11.55 8.42 8.51
CA LEU A 116 -11.97 7.03 8.73
C LEU A 116 -13.38 6.96 9.35
N GLN A 117 -13.67 7.78 10.35
CA GLN A 117 -15.00 7.79 10.97
C GLN A 117 -16.09 8.21 9.98
N THR A 118 -15.78 9.16 9.10
CA THR A 118 -16.70 9.61 8.03
C THR A 118 -16.91 8.47 7.01
N ALA A 119 -15.85 7.82 6.57
CA ALA A 119 -15.93 6.68 5.65
C ALA A 119 -16.77 5.54 6.24
N LEU A 120 -16.57 5.21 7.52
CA LEU A 120 -17.35 4.20 8.23
C LEU A 120 -18.83 4.59 8.34
N ALA A 121 -19.13 5.84 8.65
CA ALA A 121 -20.51 6.34 8.75
C ALA A 121 -21.25 6.26 7.40
N LEU A 122 -20.54 6.38 6.30
CA LEU A 122 -21.07 6.27 4.94
C LEU A 122 -21.01 4.84 4.37
N SER A 123 -20.39 3.89 5.08
CA SER A 123 -20.07 2.54 4.55
C SER A 123 -19.30 2.63 3.23
N ALA A 124 -18.30 3.52 3.17
CA ALA A 124 -17.59 3.85 1.94
C ALA A 124 -16.41 2.90 1.65
N CYS A 125 -16.11 1.96 2.52
CA CYS A 125 -15.03 0.98 2.31
C CYS A 125 -15.22 -0.29 3.14
N ASP A 126 -14.56 -1.34 2.67
CA ASP A 126 -14.45 -2.65 3.32
C ASP A 126 -13.05 -2.87 3.90
N VAL A 127 -12.06 -2.09 3.45
CA VAL A 127 -10.65 -2.19 3.83
C VAL A 127 -10.03 -0.79 3.87
N VAL A 128 -8.99 -0.61 4.70
CA VAL A 128 -8.19 0.62 4.70
C VAL A 128 -6.70 0.31 4.58
N ASN A 129 -6.05 1.06 3.70
CA ASN A 129 -4.60 1.16 3.61
C ASN A 129 -4.09 2.26 4.56
N ILE A 130 -3.34 1.90 5.58
CA ILE A 130 -2.74 2.85 6.52
C ILE A 130 -1.32 3.16 6.10
N LYS A 131 -1.07 4.41 5.71
CA LYS A 131 0.26 4.93 5.37
C LYS A 131 0.69 6.00 6.38
N PRO A 132 1.66 5.73 7.27
CA PRO A 132 2.12 6.73 8.24
C PRO A 132 2.54 8.07 7.62
N ALA A 133 3.20 8.02 6.44
CA ALA A 133 3.61 9.23 5.73
C ALA A 133 2.43 10.11 5.29
N ARG A 134 1.28 9.52 4.94
CA ARG A 134 0.07 10.24 4.53
C ARG A 134 -0.70 10.79 5.72
N VAL A 135 -0.83 10.02 6.80
CA VAL A 135 -1.66 10.39 7.96
C VAL A 135 -0.94 11.28 8.98
N GLY A 136 0.27 11.76 8.67
CA GLY A 136 1.01 12.66 9.56
C GLY A 136 1.83 11.94 10.65
N GLY A 137 2.10 10.66 10.50
CA GLY A 137 3.00 9.90 11.36
C GLY A 137 2.37 8.73 12.09
N TYR A 138 3.20 8.04 12.89
CA TYR A 138 2.84 6.77 13.51
C TYR A 138 1.78 6.88 14.61
N LEU A 139 1.72 8.00 15.34
CA LEU A 139 0.71 8.18 16.38
C LEU A 139 -0.70 8.22 15.78
N GLU A 140 -0.87 8.93 14.67
CA GLU A 140 -2.16 8.97 13.98
C GLU A 140 -2.46 7.63 13.29
N ALA A 141 -1.45 7.00 12.69
CA ALA A 141 -1.59 5.66 12.11
C ALA A 141 -2.11 4.62 13.13
N VAL A 142 -1.58 4.63 14.35
CA VAL A 142 -2.05 3.75 15.44
C VAL A 142 -3.48 4.11 15.86
N ARG A 143 -3.85 5.40 15.92
CA ARG A 143 -5.23 5.80 16.23
C ARG A 143 -6.22 5.32 15.17
N ILE A 144 -5.85 5.45 13.88
CA ILE A 144 -6.65 4.93 12.75
C ILE A 144 -6.80 3.42 12.88
N HIS A 145 -5.70 2.70 13.11
CA HIS A 145 -5.71 1.25 13.35
C HIS A 145 -6.65 0.87 14.50
N ASP A 146 -6.59 1.58 15.63
CA ASP A 146 -7.43 1.29 16.81
C ASP A 146 -8.92 1.53 16.53
N VAL A 147 -9.26 2.53 15.73
CA VAL A 147 -10.64 2.74 15.26
C VAL A 147 -11.07 1.61 14.34
N ALA A 148 -10.27 1.27 13.31
CA ALA A 148 -10.55 0.19 12.39
C ALA A 148 -10.78 -1.14 13.12
N ARG A 149 -9.91 -1.47 14.09
CA ARG A 149 -9.99 -2.68 14.91
C ARG A 149 -11.30 -2.75 15.71
N ARG A 150 -11.76 -1.64 16.30
CA ARG A 150 -13.05 -1.59 17.04
C ARG A 150 -14.25 -1.85 16.14
N HIS A 151 -14.13 -1.54 14.85
CA HIS A 151 -15.17 -1.78 13.83
C HIS A 151 -14.98 -3.08 13.06
N ALA A 152 -14.01 -3.93 13.46
CA ALA A 152 -13.63 -5.14 12.74
C ALA A 152 -13.31 -4.90 11.25
N LEU A 153 -12.85 -3.69 10.91
CA LEU A 153 -12.46 -3.29 9.56
C LEU A 153 -11.04 -3.80 9.29
N PRO A 154 -10.83 -4.63 8.25
CA PRO A 154 -9.50 -5.10 7.86
C PRO A 154 -8.61 -3.93 7.44
N VAL A 155 -7.34 -4.00 7.82
CA VAL A 155 -6.34 -3.00 7.45
C VAL A 155 -5.04 -3.65 7.01
N TRP A 156 -4.25 -2.91 6.24
CA TRP A 156 -2.88 -3.24 5.88
C TRP A 156 -2.00 -1.99 5.86
N CYS A 157 -0.69 -2.19 6.00
CA CYS A 157 0.29 -1.10 5.99
C CYS A 157 0.82 -0.90 4.59
N GLY A 158 0.52 0.27 4.00
CA GLY A 158 1.08 0.68 2.73
C GLY A 158 2.50 1.19 2.90
N GLY A 159 3.39 0.77 1.99
CA GLY A 159 4.73 1.30 1.86
C GLY A 159 4.79 2.47 0.88
N MET A 160 5.84 3.25 1.02
CA MET A 160 6.29 4.27 0.08
C MET A 160 7.72 3.92 -0.36
N LEU A 161 8.49 4.87 -0.85
CA LEU A 161 9.90 4.69 -1.18
C LEU A 161 10.80 4.93 0.05
N GLU A 162 10.42 4.35 1.20
CA GLU A 162 11.17 4.55 2.44
C GLU A 162 12.56 3.92 2.37
N THR A 163 13.53 4.59 2.98
CA THR A 163 14.79 3.96 3.40
C THR A 163 14.54 2.96 4.54
N GLY A 164 15.54 2.21 4.93
CA GLY A 164 15.44 1.25 6.02
C GLY A 164 14.95 1.85 7.35
N ILE A 165 15.16 3.15 7.59
CA ILE A 165 14.66 3.84 8.78
C ILE A 165 13.13 3.85 8.81
N GLY A 166 12.49 4.33 7.74
CA GLY A 166 11.03 4.35 7.63
C GLY A 166 10.46 2.95 7.48
N ARG A 167 11.17 2.04 6.80
CA ARG A 167 10.79 0.65 6.62
C ARG A 167 10.72 -0.10 7.94
N ALA A 168 11.70 0.07 8.83
CA ALA A 168 11.69 -0.51 10.17
C ALA A 168 10.43 -0.13 10.95
N ALA A 169 10.09 1.16 10.94
CA ALA A 169 8.93 1.66 11.63
C ALA A 169 7.60 1.18 11.00
N ASN A 170 7.51 1.09 9.66
CA ASN A 170 6.35 0.52 8.98
C ASN A 170 6.19 -0.97 9.26
N LEU A 171 7.26 -1.74 9.36
CA LEU A 171 7.22 -3.15 9.75
C LEU A 171 6.72 -3.31 11.19
N ALA A 172 7.19 -2.47 12.11
CA ALA A 172 6.71 -2.48 13.49
C ALA A 172 5.20 -2.15 13.58
N LEU A 173 4.72 -1.18 12.80
CA LEU A 173 3.29 -0.87 12.68
C LEU A 173 2.51 -2.06 12.12
N ALA A 174 2.98 -2.65 11.01
CA ALA A 174 2.34 -3.78 10.34
C ALA A 174 2.28 -5.06 11.20
N ALA A 175 3.11 -5.14 12.25
CA ALA A 175 3.13 -6.26 13.19
C ALA A 175 2.09 -6.10 14.33
N LEU A 176 1.38 -4.99 14.42
CA LEU A 176 0.32 -4.82 15.42
C LEU A 176 -0.84 -5.78 15.16
N PRO A 177 -1.47 -6.33 16.22
CA PRO A 177 -2.66 -7.17 16.09
C PRO A 177 -3.81 -6.40 15.41
N GLY A 178 -4.25 -6.84 14.23
CA GLY A 178 -5.30 -6.17 13.46
C GLY A 178 -4.86 -5.80 12.05
N PHE A 179 -3.57 -5.74 11.77
CA PHE A 179 -3.07 -5.74 10.39
C PHE A 179 -3.16 -7.16 9.84
N THR A 180 -4.31 -7.49 9.24
CA THR A 180 -4.64 -8.86 8.81
C THR A 180 -4.37 -9.14 7.35
N LEU A 181 -4.14 -8.09 6.56
CA LEU A 181 -3.86 -8.19 5.13
C LEU A 181 -2.38 -7.94 4.85
N VAL A 182 -1.89 -8.56 3.76
CA VAL A 182 -0.50 -8.41 3.34
C VAL A 182 -0.22 -6.98 2.86
N GLY A 183 0.70 -6.29 3.52
CA GLY A 183 1.07 -4.91 3.20
C GLY A 183 2.10 -4.76 2.09
N ASP A 184 2.34 -3.51 1.69
CA ASP A 184 3.31 -3.13 0.64
C ASP A 184 4.71 -2.78 1.17
N VAL A 185 5.05 -3.19 2.36
CA VAL A 185 6.42 -3.00 2.87
C VAL A 185 7.32 -3.99 2.16
N SER A 186 8.07 -3.54 1.15
CA SER A 186 8.92 -4.38 0.30
C SER A 186 10.36 -4.45 0.83
N ALA A 187 11.16 -5.40 0.32
CA ALA A 187 12.60 -5.49 0.60
C ALA A 187 13.36 -4.22 0.15
N SER A 188 14.49 -3.91 0.81
CA SER A 188 15.31 -2.72 0.51
C SER A 188 15.80 -2.70 -0.93
N GLY A 189 16.32 -3.82 -1.42
CA GLY A 189 16.87 -3.97 -2.76
C GLY A 189 15.90 -3.70 -3.92
N ARG A 190 14.60 -3.52 -3.63
CA ARG A 190 13.64 -3.07 -4.63
C ARG A 190 13.88 -1.62 -5.07
N TYR A 191 14.33 -0.78 -4.17
CA TYR A 191 14.45 0.66 -4.39
C TYR A 191 15.88 1.18 -4.31
N TYR A 192 16.74 0.54 -3.52
CA TYR A 192 18.07 1.01 -3.21
C TYR A 192 19.12 -0.05 -3.48
N GLN A 193 20.19 0.33 -4.17
CA GLN A 193 21.40 -0.49 -4.27
C GLN A 193 22.16 -0.52 -2.94
N GLN A 194 22.11 0.58 -2.21
CA GLN A 194 22.60 0.73 -0.85
C GLN A 194 21.54 1.50 -0.05
N ASP A 195 21.06 0.90 1.05
CA ASP A 195 20.15 1.55 1.98
C ASP A 195 20.94 2.31 3.07
N LEU A 196 20.25 3.11 3.86
CA LEU A 196 20.84 3.86 5.00
C LEU A 196 20.93 3.02 6.27
N THR A 197 20.51 1.76 6.24
CA THR A 197 20.54 0.80 7.34
C THR A 197 20.96 -0.57 6.79
N PRO A 198 21.19 -1.57 7.65
CA PRO A 198 21.25 -2.95 7.17
C PRO A 198 20.03 -3.28 6.30
N GLU A 199 20.27 -4.02 5.23
CA GLU A 199 19.26 -4.32 4.22
C GLU A 199 18.13 -5.17 4.78
N PHE A 200 16.87 -4.80 4.49
CA PHE A 200 15.70 -5.64 4.73
C PHE A 200 15.54 -6.61 3.56
N VAL A 201 15.78 -7.88 3.84
CA VAL A 201 15.74 -8.97 2.85
C VAL A 201 14.45 -9.76 3.00
N LEU A 202 13.82 -10.08 1.87
CA LEU A 202 12.65 -10.96 1.84
C LEU A 202 13.08 -12.40 2.06
N VAL A 203 12.53 -13.06 3.10
CA VAL A 203 12.77 -14.48 3.39
C VAL A 203 11.42 -15.18 3.47
N ASP A 204 11.21 -16.16 2.60
CA ASP A 204 9.95 -16.91 2.52
C ASP A 204 8.69 -16.02 2.49
N GLY A 205 8.78 -14.90 1.78
CA GLY A 205 7.68 -13.93 1.66
C GLY A 205 7.48 -13.01 2.86
N HIS A 206 8.42 -12.97 3.79
CA HIS A 206 8.36 -12.17 5.01
C HIS A 206 9.56 -11.24 5.13
N LEU A 207 9.36 -10.12 5.80
CA LEU A 207 10.42 -9.23 6.28
C LEU A 207 10.45 -9.30 7.80
N ALA A 208 11.65 -9.42 8.37
CA ALA A 208 11.82 -9.42 9.82
C ALA A 208 11.52 -8.04 10.40
N VAL A 209 10.75 -8.01 11.49
CA VAL A 209 10.57 -6.79 12.28
C VAL A 209 11.82 -6.63 13.18
N PRO A 210 12.52 -5.47 13.12
CA PRO A 210 13.66 -5.24 13.99
C PRO A 210 13.26 -5.27 15.49
N ASP A 211 14.09 -5.85 16.34
CA ASP A 211 13.86 -6.02 17.78
C ASP A 211 14.82 -5.21 18.65
N GLY A 212 15.71 -4.42 18.04
CA GLY A 212 16.64 -3.53 18.72
C GLY A 212 15.97 -2.33 19.41
N PRO A 213 16.69 -1.58 20.25
CA PRO A 213 16.15 -0.39 20.90
C PRO A 213 15.85 0.73 19.90
N GLY A 214 14.92 1.63 20.26
CA GLY A 214 14.54 2.78 19.42
C GLY A 214 13.81 2.35 18.14
N SER A 215 14.35 2.70 16.98
CA SER A 215 13.84 2.27 15.67
C SER A 215 14.16 0.81 15.33
N GLY A 216 14.97 0.15 16.15
CA GLY A 216 15.42 -1.22 15.92
C GLY A 216 16.51 -1.36 14.83
N VAL A 217 16.96 -0.24 14.24
CA VAL A 217 18.01 -0.20 13.22
C VAL A 217 19.04 0.88 13.51
N GLU A 218 20.27 0.67 13.08
CA GLU A 218 21.34 1.66 13.12
C GLU A 218 21.51 2.28 11.75
N VAL A 219 21.76 3.60 11.73
CA VAL A 219 22.01 4.35 10.50
C VAL A 219 23.46 4.19 10.10
N ASP A 220 23.71 3.86 8.84
CA ASP A 220 25.04 3.94 8.24
C ASP A 220 25.36 5.42 7.94
N GLU A 221 26.15 6.04 8.80
CA GLU A 221 26.54 7.45 8.70
C GLU A 221 27.33 7.76 7.42
N ALA A 222 28.08 6.79 6.87
CA ALA A 222 28.80 6.98 5.63
C ALA A 222 27.83 7.00 4.44
N ALA A 223 26.89 6.04 4.38
CA ALA A 223 25.84 6.02 3.36
C ALA A 223 24.96 7.27 3.45
N LEU A 224 24.62 7.73 4.68
CA LEU A 224 23.87 8.96 4.87
C LEU A 224 24.62 10.18 4.35
N ALA A 225 25.92 10.29 4.64
CA ALA A 225 26.76 11.40 4.15
C ALA A 225 26.82 11.41 2.62
N ASP A 226 27.02 10.25 1.99
CA ASP A 226 27.07 10.11 0.54
C ASP A 226 25.74 10.45 -0.15
N ALA A 227 24.61 10.13 0.49
CA ALA A 227 23.27 10.40 -0.04
C ALA A 227 22.79 11.83 0.26
N THR A 228 23.53 12.60 1.09
CA THR A 228 23.11 13.94 1.51
C THR A 228 23.43 14.99 0.44
N GLU A 229 22.40 15.55 -0.17
CA GLU A 229 22.53 16.64 -1.15
C GLU A 229 22.53 18.03 -0.49
N ARG A 230 21.88 18.18 0.66
CA ARG A 230 21.71 19.47 1.34
C ARG A 230 21.51 19.30 2.84
N VAL A 231 22.18 20.15 3.62
CA VAL A 231 21.96 20.30 5.07
C VAL A 231 21.44 21.71 5.36
N ILE A 232 20.41 21.83 6.19
CA ILE A 232 19.89 23.09 6.71
C ILE A 232 19.94 23.02 8.24
N GLU A 233 20.72 23.90 8.85
CA GLU A 233 20.74 24.05 10.30
C GLU A 233 19.67 25.07 10.73
N LEU A 234 18.73 24.64 11.58
CA LEU A 234 17.74 25.50 12.20
C LEU A 234 18.24 25.90 13.58
N VAL A 235 18.45 27.19 13.81
CA VAL A 235 18.83 27.71 15.14
C VAL A 235 17.55 28.18 15.85
N GLY A 236 17.51 28.04 17.17
CA GLY A 236 16.30 28.18 18.00
C GLY A 236 15.48 29.48 17.88
N ALA A 237 15.91 30.45 17.03
CA ALA A 237 15.13 31.62 16.65
C ALA A 237 14.22 31.37 15.44
N ASP A 238 14.33 30.22 14.76
CA ASP A 238 13.61 29.83 13.53
C ASP A 238 12.54 28.76 13.81
N LEU A 239 12.39 28.36 15.08
CA LEU A 239 11.39 27.44 15.63
C LEU A 239 10.29 28.25 16.38
#